data_86028f95b696bf6ce98230d9881c071d
#
_entry.id   86028f95b696bf6ce98230d9881c071d
#
_cell.length_a   1.000
_cell.length_b   1.000
_cell.length_c   1.000
_cell.angle_alpha   90.00
_cell.angle_beta   90.00
_cell.angle_gamma   90.00
#
_symmetry.space_group_name_H-M   'P 1'
#
loop_
_entity.id
_entity.type
_entity.pdbx_description
1 polymer ?
#
loop_
_entity_poly.entity_id
_entity_poly.type
_entity_poly.pdbx_seq_one_letter_code
_entity_poly.pdbx_strand_id
1 'polypeptide(L)'
;GCNVIGFGEMGIGNTASASLITHFLAGIPLADCVGRGTGLDDAGVSRKLALLQQVADLYRGDCAPLSVLAQFGGFEMAMLAGGMLAAAERKMLLLIDGFIVTSALLVAATLHPATLQYCVFSHRSQERGHRLQLEHLGARPLLDMDLRLGEGTGAALAWPLLRAAAAFLNEMASFESAGVSEHLTPSPPETGERAGVRG
;
A
#
# COMPACT_ATOMS: atom_id res chain seq x y z
N GLY A 1 -22.67 -11.06 -0.51
CA GLY A 1 -21.99 -10.10 0.33
C GLY A 1 -20.82 -9.46 -0.41
N CYS A 2 -20.29 -8.35 0.08
CA CYS A 2 -19.09 -7.71 -0.45
C CYS A 2 -17.85 -8.40 0.13
N ASN A 3 -16.86 -8.67 -0.71
CA ASN A 3 -15.58 -9.29 -0.30
C ASN A 3 -14.36 -8.43 -0.62
N VAL A 4 -14.55 -7.26 -1.22
CA VAL A 4 -13.53 -6.27 -1.52
C VAL A 4 -14.07 -4.88 -1.18
N ILE A 5 -13.26 -4.02 -0.59
CA ILE A 5 -13.59 -2.63 -0.30
C ILE A 5 -12.45 -1.71 -0.73
N GLY A 6 -12.76 -0.65 -1.47
CA GLY A 6 -11.83 0.43 -1.77
C GLY A 6 -11.96 1.55 -0.75
N PHE A 7 -10.83 2.04 -0.27
CA PHE A 7 -10.74 3.19 0.62
C PHE A 7 -10.21 4.39 -0.15
N GLY A 8 -10.89 5.51 -0.04
CA GLY A 8 -10.51 6.78 -0.64
C GLY A 8 -10.98 7.93 0.24
N GLU A 9 -10.43 9.11 0.02
CA GLU A 9 -10.84 10.33 0.71
C GLU A 9 -10.50 11.56 -0.15
N MET A 10 -11.04 12.73 0.19
CA MET A 10 -10.93 13.91 -0.68
C MET A 10 -9.57 14.62 -0.62
N GLY A 11 -8.86 14.57 0.51
CA GLY A 11 -7.50 15.13 0.64
C GLY A 11 -7.40 16.64 0.80
N ILE A 12 -8.47 17.32 1.13
CA ILE A 12 -8.48 18.78 1.34
C ILE A 12 -8.32 19.09 2.82
N GLY A 13 -7.20 19.77 3.16
CA GLY A 13 -6.95 20.24 4.53
C GLY A 13 -6.29 19.20 5.45
N ASN A 14 -6.28 17.92 5.12
CA ASN A 14 -5.83 16.84 6.00
C ASN A 14 -4.47 16.23 5.66
N THR A 15 -3.76 16.72 4.65
CA THR A 15 -2.38 16.29 4.37
C THR A 15 -1.39 16.63 5.50
N ALA A 16 -1.70 17.66 6.31
CA ALA A 16 -0.93 17.98 7.51
C ALA A 16 -1.06 16.88 8.57
N SER A 17 -2.28 16.46 8.85
CA SER A 17 -2.59 15.32 9.74
C SER A 17 -1.91 14.04 9.27
N ALA A 18 -2.02 13.72 7.97
CA ALA A 18 -1.36 12.56 7.38
C ALA A 18 0.15 12.58 7.55
N SER A 19 0.78 13.77 7.39
CA SER A 19 2.23 13.95 7.58
C SER A 19 2.65 13.70 9.02
N LEU A 20 1.91 14.22 10.00
CA LEU A 20 2.20 14.01 11.42
C LEU A 20 1.98 12.55 11.84
N ILE A 21 0.88 11.93 11.44
CA ILE A 21 0.63 10.50 11.71
C ILE A 21 1.77 9.65 11.12
N THR A 22 2.15 9.92 9.88
CA THR A 22 3.27 9.22 9.21
C THR A 22 4.57 9.40 9.97
N HIS A 23 4.88 10.64 10.37
CA HIS A 23 6.08 10.95 11.15
C HIS A 23 6.15 10.15 12.46
N PHE A 24 5.09 10.20 13.26
CA PHE A 24 5.09 9.57 14.59
C PHE A 24 4.98 8.04 14.56
N LEU A 25 4.21 7.47 13.61
CA LEU A 25 4.01 6.02 13.57
C LEU A 25 5.07 5.27 12.74
N ALA A 26 5.59 5.89 11.69
CA ALA A 26 6.59 5.26 10.83
C ALA A 26 8.03 5.72 11.12
N GLY A 27 8.22 6.71 12.00
CA GLY A 27 9.56 7.26 12.30
C GLY A 27 10.20 8.01 11.14
N ILE A 28 9.43 8.41 10.13
CA ILE A 28 9.93 9.11 8.94
C ILE A 28 10.13 10.59 9.29
N PRO A 29 11.27 11.22 8.91
CA PRO A 29 11.47 12.65 9.15
C PRO A 29 10.31 13.49 8.61
N LEU A 30 9.81 14.43 9.41
CA LEU A 30 8.64 15.24 9.04
C LEU A 30 8.85 16.01 7.72
N ALA A 31 10.06 16.48 7.46
CA ALA A 31 10.43 17.14 6.20
C ALA A 31 10.23 16.25 4.96
N ASP A 32 10.29 14.93 5.12
CA ASP A 32 10.09 13.96 4.06
C ASP A 32 8.61 13.55 3.92
N CYS A 33 7.80 13.79 4.95
CA CYS A 33 6.35 13.53 4.94
C CYS A 33 5.55 14.69 4.35
N VAL A 34 6.06 15.93 4.44
CA VAL A 34 5.34 17.14 4.02
C VAL A 34 5.47 17.35 2.52
N GLY A 35 4.33 17.36 1.83
CA GLY A 35 4.21 17.62 0.39
C GLY A 35 3.41 18.89 0.08
N ARG A 36 3.22 19.14 -1.24
CA ARG A 36 2.51 20.31 -1.77
C ARG A 36 1.00 20.26 -1.52
N GLY A 37 0.46 19.09 -1.19
CA GLY A 37 -0.99 18.92 -1.07
C GLY A 37 -1.72 19.38 -2.33
N THR A 38 -2.75 20.22 -2.16
CA THR A 38 -3.58 20.73 -3.27
C THR A 38 -2.91 21.82 -4.13
N GLY A 39 -1.61 22.12 -3.95
CA GLY A 39 -0.90 23.01 -4.86
C GLY A 39 -0.10 24.13 -4.21
N LEU A 40 0.44 23.93 -3.01
CA LEU A 40 1.34 24.90 -2.39
C LEU A 40 2.61 25.11 -3.25
N ASP A 41 3.05 26.34 -3.32
CA ASP A 41 4.39 26.71 -3.80
C ASP A 41 5.48 26.32 -2.80
N ASP A 42 6.75 26.49 -3.17
CA ASP A 42 7.88 26.11 -2.30
C ASP A 42 7.89 26.89 -0.96
N ALA A 43 7.51 28.16 -1.00
CA ALA A 43 7.39 28.98 0.20
C ALA A 43 6.25 28.49 1.11
N GLY A 44 5.13 28.06 0.51
CA GLY A 44 4.00 27.45 1.22
C GLY A 44 4.36 26.12 1.88
N VAL A 45 5.09 25.26 1.16
CA VAL A 45 5.60 24.00 1.73
C VAL A 45 6.55 24.25 2.90
N SER A 46 7.46 25.24 2.76
CA SER A 46 8.40 25.60 3.83
C SER A 46 7.68 26.13 5.07
N ARG A 47 6.67 27.01 4.90
CA ARG A 47 5.82 27.50 6.01
C ARG A 47 5.03 26.37 6.67
N LYS A 48 4.46 25.46 5.88
CA LYS A 48 3.73 24.29 6.37
C LYS A 48 4.66 23.40 7.20
N LEU A 49 5.85 23.10 6.70
CA LEU A 49 6.83 22.29 7.41
C LEU A 49 7.23 22.93 8.75
N ALA A 50 7.56 24.23 8.75
CA ALA A 50 7.94 24.95 9.97
C ALA A 50 6.82 24.92 11.03
N LEU A 51 5.56 25.09 10.61
CA LEU A 51 4.41 25.01 11.51
C LEU A 51 4.24 23.59 12.07
N LEU A 52 4.30 22.56 11.23
CA LEU A 52 4.14 21.19 11.66
C LEU A 52 5.30 20.72 12.54
N GLN A 53 6.52 21.24 12.32
CA GLN A 53 7.66 20.98 13.21
C GLN A 53 7.42 21.55 14.61
N GLN A 54 6.89 22.78 14.72
CA GLN A 54 6.51 23.35 16.02
C GLN A 54 5.45 22.49 16.72
N VAL A 55 4.45 22.00 15.99
CA VAL A 55 3.42 21.10 16.53
C VAL A 55 4.04 19.79 17.03
N ALA A 56 4.94 19.20 16.24
CA ALA A 56 5.64 17.96 16.62
C ALA A 56 6.54 18.17 17.85
N ASP A 57 7.27 19.29 17.90
CA ASP A 57 8.15 19.63 19.03
C ASP A 57 7.40 19.92 20.34
N LEU A 58 6.15 20.34 20.25
CA LEU A 58 5.28 20.57 21.41
C LEU A 58 4.58 19.30 21.90
N TYR A 59 4.50 18.27 21.09
CA TYR A 59 3.85 17.02 21.47
C TYR A 59 4.62 16.33 22.60
N ARG A 60 3.90 15.96 23.67
CA ARG A 60 4.45 15.27 24.84
C ARG A 60 3.76 13.94 25.11
N GLY A 61 2.89 13.51 24.19
CA GLY A 61 2.25 12.20 24.26
C GLY A 61 3.19 11.06 23.85
N ASP A 62 2.67 9.85 23.95
CA ASP A 62 3.34 8.65 23.47
C ASP A 62 3.12 8.44 21.95
N CYS A 63 3.87 7.53 21.36
CA CYS A 63 3.69 7.13 19.95
C CYS A 63 2.69 5.96 19.80
N ALA A 64 1.82 5.72 20.78
CA ALA A 64 0.75 4.73 20.64
C ALA A 64 -0.21 5.17 19.52
N PRO A 65 -0.67 4.25 18.66
CA PRO A 65 -1.42 4.62 17.45
C PRO A 65 -2.72 5.38 17.75
N LEU A 66 -3.41 5.07 18.84
CA LEU A 66 -4.61 5.78 19.24
C LEU A 66 -4.31 7.16 19.81
N SER A 67 -3.20 7.34 20.53
CA SER A 67 -2.77 8.65 21.03
C SER A 67 -2.41 9.58 19.88
N VAL A 68 -1.65 9.08 18.90
CA VAL A 68 -1.26 9.83 17.70
C VAL A 68 -2.50 10.17 16.86
N LEU A 69 -3.42 9.21 16.67
CA LEU A 69 -4.66 9.44 15.94
C LEU A 69 -5.55 10.48 16.63
N ALA A 70 -5.70 10.41 17.95
CA ALA A 70 -6.50 11.35 18.71
C ALA A 70 -5.94 12.77 18.69
N GLN A 71 -4.61 12.92 18.66
CA GLN A 71 -3.94 14.21 18.65
C GLN A 71 -3.89 14.87 17.28
N PHE A 72 -3.59 14.09 16.24
CA PHE A 72 -3.27 14.61 14.91
C PHE A 72 -4.24 14.19 13.82
N GLY A 73 -5.09 13.18 14.06
CA GLY A 73 -6.03 12.68 13.08
C GLY A 73 -7.30 13.52 12.97
N GLY A 74 -8.12 13.17 11.99
CA GLY A 74 -9.49 13.65 11.83
C GLY A 74 -10.47 12.48 11.95
N PHE A 75 -11.76 12.81 11.96
CA PHE A 75 -12.81 11.80 12.02
C PHE A 75 -12.77 10.85 10.81
N GLU A 76 -12.40 11.37 9.63
CA GLU A 76 -12.23 10.57 8.42
C GLU A 76 -11.11 9.52 8.57
N MET A 77 -9.97 9.90 9.15
CA MET A 77 -8.87 8.97 9.40
C MET A 77 -9.22 7.91 10.44
N ALA A 78 -9.95 8.30 11.48
CA ALA A 78 -10.45 7.38 12.50
C ALA A 78 -11.46 6.38 11.90
N MET A 79 -12.38 6.85 11.07
CA MET A 79 -13.32 5.99 10.35
C MET A 79 -12.62 5.06 9.34
N LEU A 80 -11.64 5.57 8.59
CA LEU A 80 -10.85 4.75 7.68
C LEU A 80 -10.10 3.63 8.43
N ALA A 81 -9.38 3.97 9.50
CA ALA A 81 -8.66 2.99 10.30
C ALA A 81 -9.60 1.92 10.89
N GLY A 82 -10.72 2.33 11.50
CA GLY A 82 -11.74 1.42 12.03
C GLY A 82 -12.39 0.57 10.94
N GLY A 83 -12.69 1.16 9.78
CA GLY A 83 -13.23 0.45 8.61
C GLY A 83 -12.27 -0.61 8.06
N MET A 84 -10.96 -0.31 8.01
CA MET A 84 -9.92 -1.26 7.58
C MET A 84 -9.81 -2.45 8.54
N LEU A 85 -9.81 -2.19 9.85
CA LEU A 85 -9.79 -3.24 10.87
C LEU A 85 -11.03 -4.15 10.77
N ALA A 86 -12.22 -3.56 10.66
CA ALA A 86 -13.47 -4.31 10.55
C ALA A 86 -13.57 -5.10 9.23
N ALA A 87 -13.03 -4.59 8.14
CA ALA A 87 -13.00 -5.28 6.86
C ALA A 87 -12.01 -6.45 6.88
N ALA A 88 -10.81 -6.25 7.45
CA ALA A 88 -9.83 -7.32 7.61
C ALA A 88 -10.33 -8.45 8.52
N GLU A 89 -11.01 -8.11 9.63
CA GLU A 89 -11.69 -9.11 10.49
C GLU A 89 -12.67 -9.98 9.70
N ARG A 90 -13.37 -9.38 8.74
CA ARG A 90 -14.30 -10.07 7.83
C ARG A 90 -13.61 -10.72 6.63
N LYS A 91 -12.28 -10.75 6.59
CA LYS A 91 -11.47 -11.31 5.50
C LYS A 91 -11.79 -10.69 4.13
N MET A 92 -12.12 -9.41 4.10
CA MET A 92 -12.29 -8.65 2.87
C MET A 92 -10.94 -8.15 2.38
N LEU A 93 -10.75 -8.08 1.06
CA LEU A 93 -9.60 -7.39 0.48
C LEU A 93 -9.80 -5.86 0.57
N LEU A 94 -8.74 -5.17 0.96
CA LEU A 94 -8.69 -3.73 1.14
C LEU A 94 -7.88 -3.10 0.00
N LEU A 95 -8.51 -2.34 -0.87
CA LEU A 95 -7.82 -1.52 -1.87
C LEU A 95 -7.44 -0.19 -1.22
N ILE A 96 -6.14 0.01 -1.02
CA ILE A 96 -5.58 1.19 -0.36
C ILE A 96 -5.19 2.21 -1.44
N ASP A 97 -5.78 3.40 -1.38
CA ASP A 97 -5.58 4.43 -2.39
C ASP A 97 -4.23 5.16 -2.21
N GLY A 98 -4.24 6.38 -1.69
CA GLY A 98 -3.08 7.26 -1.68
C GLY A 98 -2.53 7.56 -0.28
N PHE A 99 -1.81 8.68 -0.18
CA PHE A 99 -1.04 9.10 0.99
C PHE A 99 -1.86 9.15 2.29
N ILE A 100 -3.04 9.79 2.25
CA ILE A 100 -3.86 9.98 3.46
C ILE A 100 -4.49 8.66 3.89
N VAL A 101 -5.02 7.88 2.95
CA VAL A 101 -5.56 6.55 3.22
C VAL A 101 -4.48 5.64 3.82
N THR A 102 -3.26 5.71 3.29
CA THR A 102 -2.12 4.94 3.82
C THR A 102 -1.71 5.43 5.21
N SER A 103 -1.85 6.72 5.55
CA SER A 103 -1.62 7.19 6.92
C SER A 103 -2.65 6.63 7.92
N ALA A 104 -3.90 6.49 7.51
CA ALA A 104 -4.91 5.79 8.33
C ALA A 104 -4.61 4.28 8.45
N LEU A 105 -4.08 3.66 7.39
CA LEU A 105 -3.63 2.27 7.44
C LEU A 105 -2.45 2.09 8.41
N LEU A 106 -1.52 3.05 8.54
CA LEU A 106 -0.45 2.98 9.54
C LEU A 106 -1.03 2.83 10.95
N VAL A 107 -2.11 3.54 11.27
CA VAL A 107 -2.81 3.38 12.56
C VAL A 107 -3.37 1.97 12.69
N ALA A 108 -4.12 1.50 11.70
CA ALA A 108 -4.74 0.16 11.72
C ALA A 108 -3.69 -0.96 11.80
N ALA A 109 -2.61 -0.85 11.02
CA ALA A 109 -1.53 -1.84 10.98
C ALA A 109 -0.69 -1.87 12.26
N THR A 110 -0.49 -0.71 12.91
CA THR A 110 0.19 -0.66 14.22
C THR A 110 -0.67 -1.28 15.32
N LEU A 111 -2.00 -1.11 15.27
CA LEU A 111 -2.93 -1.77 16.19
C LEU A 111 -3.00 -3.29 15.94
N HIS A 112 -3.14 -3.69 14.69
CA HIS A 112 -3.26 -5.09 14.27
C HIS A 112 -2.47 -5.35 12.98
N PRO A 113 -1.21 -5.79 13.08
CA PRO A 113 -0.34 -6.01 11.92
C PRO A 113 -0.89 -6.98 10.88
N ALA A 114 -1.73 -7.92 11.27
CA ALA A 114 -2.38 -8.86 10.35
C ALA A 114 -3.30 -8.17 9.32
N THR A 115 -3.72 -6.93 9.56
CA THR A 115 -4.49 -6.12 8.61
C THR A 115 -3.77 -5.99 7.26
N LEU A 116 -2.43 -5.90 7.26
CA LEU A 116 -1.63 -5.77 6.05
C LEU A 116 -1.76 -6.97 5.10
N GLN A 117 -2.08 -8.15 5.62
CA GLN A 117 -2.26 -9.37 4.80
C GLN A 117 -3.48 -9.29 3.88
N TYR A 118 -4.40 -8.37 4.15
CA TYR A 118 -5.60 -8.13 3.35
C TYR A 118 -5.47 -6.92 2.42
N CYS A 119 -4.34 -6.19 2.47
CA CYS A 119 -4.17 -4.96 1.72
C CYS A 119 -3.64 -5.20 0.32
N VAL A 120 -4.24 -4.52 -0.65
CA VAL A 120 -3.72 -4.34 -2.00
C VAL A 120 -3.47 -2.84 -2.19
N PHE A 121 -2.21 -2.46 -2.34
CA PHE A 121 -1.82 -1.08 -2.55
C PHE A 121 -2.06 -0.70 -4.00
N SER A 122 -2.98 0.22 -4.23
CA SER A 122 -3.52 0.49 -5.55
C SER A 122 -2.54 1.21 -6.45
N HIS A 123 -1.92 2.27 -5.95
CA HIS A 123 -0.96 3.04 -6.74
C HIS A 123 0.10 3.72 -5.86
N ARG A 124 1.16 4.19 -6.51
CA ARG A 124 2.07 5.16 -5.93
C ARG A 124 1.59 6.58 -6.30
N SER A 125 1.22 7.39 -5.31
CA SER A 125 0.86 8.78 -5.58
C SER A 125 2.10 9.66 -5.71
N GLN A 126 1.94 10.86 -6.30
CA GLN A 126 3.01 11.86 -6.39
C GLN A 126 3.37 12.51 -5.03
N GLU A 127 2.60 12.27 -3.97
CA GLU A 127 2.94 12.76 -2.64
C GLU A 127 4.21 12.07 -2.13
N ARG A 128 5.23 12.87 -1.79
CA ARG A 128 6.55 12.38 -1.37
C ARG A 128 6.45 11.41 -0.18
N GLY A 129 5.62 11.76 0.80
CA GLY A 129 5.41 10.92 2.00
C GLY A 129 4.81 9.56 1.68
N HIS A 130 4.00 9.44 0.61
CA HIS A 130 3.37 8.16 0.26
C HIS A 130 4.39 7.10 -0.15
N ARG A 131 5.41 7.46 -0.93
CA ARG A 131 6.49 6.53 -1.29
C ARG A 131 7.16 5.96 -0.04
N LEU A 132 7.45 6.82 0.93
CA LEU A 132 8.11 6.42 2.17
C LEU A 132 7.21 5.56 3.07
N GLN A 133 5.89 5.82 3.08
CA GLN A 133 4.93 4.94 3.73
C GLN A 133 4.93 3.53 3.11
N LEU A 134 4.91 3.45 1.78
CA LEU A 134 4.96 2.17 1.06
C LEU A 134 6.25 1.41 1.38
N GLU A 135 7.39 2.09 1.37
CA GLU A 135 8.70 1.52 1.74
C GLU A 135 8.68 1.00 3.19
N HIS A 136 8.17 1.79 4.14
CA HIS A 136 8.04 1.41 5.55
C HIS A 136 7.16 0.17 5.74
N LEU A 137 6.06 0.07 5.00
CA LEU A 137 5.13 -1.05 5.05
C LEU A 137 5.60 -2.27 4.24
N GLY A 138 6.74 -2.19 3.53
CA GLY A 138 7.18 -3.22 2.59
C GLY A 138 6.20 -3.45 1.44
N ALA A 139 5.43 -2.45 1.08
CA ALA A 139 4.33 -2.53 0.14
C ALA A 139 4.77 -2.30 -1.31
N ARG A 140 4.17 -3.08 -2.22
CA ARG A 140 4.36 -2.91 -3.67
C ARG A 140 3.04 -2.45 -4.29
N PRO A 141 2.95 -1.20 -4.78
CA PRO A 141 1.76 -0.71 -5.44
C PRO A 141 1.57 -1.36 -6.81
N LEU A 142 0.31 -1.55 -7.23
CA LEU A 142 -0.03 -2.11 -8.55
C LEU A 142 0.24 -1.13 -9.69
N LEU A 143 -0.01 0.17 -9.45
CA LEU A 143 0.08 1.22 -10.47
C LEU A 143 1.11 2.28 -10.08
N ASP A 144 1.79 2.80 -11.08
CA ASP A 144 2.69 3.95 -10.98
C ASP A 144 2.42 4.86 -12.18
N MET A 145 1.48 5.79 -12.02
CA MET A 145 0.89 6.59 -13.09
C MET A 145 0.85 8.08 -12.73
N ASP A 146 1.71 8.52 -11.83
CA ASP A 146 1.79 9.90 -11.36
C ASP A 146 0.45 10.48 -10.84
N LEU A 147 -0.40 9.64 -10.27
CA LEU A 147 -1.71 10.03 -9.74
C LEU A 147 -1.54 10.91 -8.50
N ARG A 148 -2.39 11.94 -8.41
CA ARG A 148 -2.45 12.84 -7.25
C ARG A 148 -3.86 13.36 -6.94
N LEU A 149 -4.89 12.82 -7.59
CA LEU A 149 -6.26 13.27 -7.39
C LEU A 149 -6.81 12.87 -6.02
N GLY A 150 -6.47 11.67 -5.53
CA GLY A 150 -7.12 11.06 -4.37
C GLY A 150 -8.50 10.53 -4.71
N GLU A 151 -9.45 10.68 -3.80
CA GLU A 151 -10.88 10.34 -3.96
C GLU A 151 -11.15 8.86 -4.30
N GLY A 152 -10.19 7.97 -3.97
CA GLY A 152 -10.29 6.56 -4.30
C GLY A 152 -9.98 6.24 -5.78
N THR A 153 -9.42 7.20 -6.52
CA THR A 153 -9.11 7.03 -7.96
C THR A 153 -8.16 5.87 -8.20
N GLY A 154 -7.11 5.74 -7.40
CA GLY A 154 -6.17 4.64 -7.52
C GLY A 154 -6.85 3.29 -7.24
N ALA A 155 -7.70 3.21 -6.22
CA ALA A 155 -8.46 2.00 -5.90
C ALA A 155 -9.41 1.63 -7.05
N ALA A 156 -10.10 2.61 -7.63
CA ALA A 156 -10.97 2.38 -8.78
C ALA A 156 -10.22 1.87 -10.02
N LEU A 157 -9.00 2.40 -10.29
CA LEU A 157 -8.17 1.97 -11.41
C LEU A 157 -7.52 0.59 -11.16
N ALA A 158 -7.23 0.23 -9.91
CA ALA A 158 -6.68 -1.07 -9.55
C ALA A 158 -7.74 -2.19 -9.58
N TRP A 159 -9.02 -1.87 -9.42
CA TRP A 159 -10.10 -2.85 -9.37
C TRP A 159 -10.18 -3.79 -10.59
N PRO A 160 -10.10 -3.33 -11.85
CA PRO A 160 -10.06 -4.21 -13.01
C PRO A 160 -8.91 -5.21 -12.99
N LEU A 161 -7.73 -4.81 -12.49
CA LEU A 161 -6.57 -5.70 -12.36
C LEU A 161 -6.82 -6.80 -11.34
N LEU A 162 -7.46 -6.47 -10.22
CA LEU A 162 -7.81 -7.46 -9.19
C LEU A 162 -8.83 -8.47 -9.74
N ARG A 163 -9.83 -8.00 -10.51
CA ARG A 163 -10.79 -8.89 -11.20
C ARG A 163 -10.10 -9.81 -12.19
N ALA A 164 -9.17 -9.27 -13.00
CA ALA A 164 -8.40 -10.07 -13.94
C ALA A 164 -7.57 -11.13 -13.22
N ALA A 165 -6.88 -10.77 -12.13
CA ALA A 165 -6.12 -11.72 -11.33
C ALA A 165 -7.00 -12.85 -10.76
N ALA A 166 -8.21 -12.53 -10.29
CA ALA A 166 -9.16 -13.53 -9.81
C ALA A 166 -9.65 -14.45 -10.95
N ALA A 167 -9.88 -13.91 -12.14
CA ALA A 167 -10.26 -14.70 -13.32
C ALA A 167 -9.13 -15.64 -13.75
N PHE A 168 -7.87 -15.17 -13.77
CA PHE A 168 -6.71 -16.05 -14.01
C PHE A 168 -6.66 -17.21 -13.02
N LEU A 169 -6.86 -16.93 -11.75
CA LEU A 169 -6.80 -17.98 -10.72
C LEU A 169 -7.93 -19.03 -10.89
N ASN A 170 -9.12 -18.60 -11.29
CA ASN A 170 -10.30 -19.46 -11.31
C ASN A 170 -10.62 -20.11 -12.68
N GLU A 171 -10.21 -19.49 -13.79
CA GLU A 171 -10.66 -19.82 -15.14
C GLU A 171 -9.51 -20.25 -16.07
N MET A 172 -8.24 -20.01 -15.69
CA MET A 172 -7.11 -20.40 -16.53
C MET A 172 -6.97 -21.93 -16.55
N ALA A 173 -6.86 -22.50 -17.74
CA ALA A 173 -6.65 -23.92 -17.93
C ALA A 173 -5.31 -24.36 -17.32
N SER A 174 -5.29 -25.52 -16.65
CA SER A 174 -4.05 -26.21 -16.34
C SER A 174 -3.49 -26.91 -17.59
N PHE A 175 -2.21 -27.26 -17.61
CA PHE A 175 -1.63 -28.06 -18.71
C PHE A 175 -2.41 -29.35 -18.95
N GLU A 176 -2.85 -30.01 -17.89
CA GLU A 176 -3.67 -31.21 -17.97
C GLU A 176 -5.04 -30.94 -18.62
N SER A 177 -5.77 -29.90 -18.18
CA SER A 177 -7.08 -29.55 -18.77
C SER A 177 -6.98 -29.00 -20.19
N ALA A 178 -5.84 -28.43 -20.58
CA ALA A 178 -5.57 -27.94 -21.91
C ALA A 178 -5.04 -29.05 -22.86
N GLY A 179 -4.83 -30.28 -22.38
CA GLY A 179 -4.31 -31.38 -23.20
C GLY A 179 -2.85 -31.19 -23.65
N VAL A 180 -2.10 -30.32 -22.99
CA VAL A 180 -0.69 -30.11 -23.27
C VAL A 180 0.08 -31.24 -22.60
N SER A 181 0.70 -32.12 -23.44
CA SER A 181 1.60 -33.16 -22.94
C SER A 181 2.82 -32.53 -22.26
N GLU A 182 3.15 -32.99 -21.07
CA GLU A 182 4.47 -32.70 -20.49
C GLU A 182 5.53 -33.27 -21.44
N HIS A 183 6.24 -32.41 -22.16
CA HIS A 183 7.44 -32.83 -22.84
C HIS A 183 8.44 -33.23 -21.77
N LEU A 184 8.58 -34.53 -21.58
CA LEU A 184 9.72 -35.09 -20.88
C LEU A 184 10.97 -34.41 -21.43
N THR A 185 11.77 -33.80 -20.58
CA THR A 185 13.13 -33.38 -20.91
C THR A 185 13.80 -34.53 -21.67
N PRO A 186 14.43 -34.29 -22.81
CA PRO A 186 15.15 -35.37 -23.53
C PRO A 186 16.10 -36.03 -22.54
N SER A 187 16.01 -37.35 -22.41
CA SER A 187 16.98 -38.12 -21.64
C SER A 187 18.38 -37.80 -22.17
N PRO A 188 19.35 -37.57 -21.26
CA PRO A 188 20.73 -37.37 -21.73
C PRO A 188 21.14 -38.55 -22.63
N PRO A 189 21.90 -38.31 -23.70
CA PRO A 189 22.30 -39.40 -24.57
C PRO A 189 23.03 -40.47 -23.78
N GLU A 190 22.60 -41.71 -23.92
CA GLU A 190 23.31 -42.85 -23.36
C GLU A 190 24.77 -42.75 -23.81
N THR A 191 25.67 -42.64 -22.86
CA THR A 191 27.10 -42.68 -23.10
C THR A 191 27.43 -44.07 -23.66
N GLY A 192 27.59 -44.12 -24.98
CA GLY A 192 27.96 -45.37 -25.68
C GLY A 192 29.21 -45.96 -25.06
N GLU A 193 29.13 -47.22 -24.75
CA GLU A 193 30.24 -48.09 -24.41
C GLU A 193 31.38 -47.90 -25.40
N ARG A 194 32.52 -47.46 -24.91
CA ARG A 194 33.76 -47.52 -25.72
C ARG A 194 34.13 -49.00 -25.93
N ALA A 195 33.87 -49.44 -27.15
CA ALA A 195 34.40 -50.69 -27.61
C ALA A 195 35.92 -50.76 -27.38
N GLY A 196 36.38 -51.74 -26.65
CA GLY A 196 37.79 -51.99 -26.39
C GLY A 196 38.50 -52.34 -27.68
N VAL A 197 39.52 -51.55 -28.05
CA VAL A 197 40.51 -51.94 -29.05
C VAL A 197 41.55 -52.80 -28.32
N ARG A 198 41.51 -54.10 -28.61
CA ARG A 198 42.68 -54.97 -28.39
C ARG A 198 43.61 -54.82 -29.59
N GLY A 199 44.88 -54.58 -29.33
CA GLY A 199 45.94 -54.64 -30.27
C GLY A 199 47.25 -54.52 -29.50
#